data_c76b8aad48a630764f8caad1365c4d92
#
_entry.id   c76b8aad48a630764f8caad1365c4d92
#
_cell.length_a   1.000
_cell.length_b   1.000
_cell.length_c   1.000
_cell.angle_alpha   90.00
_cell.angle_beta   90.00
_cell.angle_gamma   90.00
#
_symmetry.space_group_name_H-M   'P 1'
#
loop_
_entity.id
_entity.type
_entity.pdbx_description
1 polymer ?
#
loop_
_entity_poly.entity_id
_entity_poly.type
_entity_poly.pdbx_seq_one_letter_code
_entity_poly.pdbx_strand_id
1 'polypeptide(L)'
;MPFIITDPCIDTKDTACVDVCPVDCIHPRKDEAEFAEANMLYIHPDECIDCGACVPACPVSAVHADNELPEHLSDYAAINADYFTWVGEIPFPEAPPKPGPKVEGQTAPLRVAVVGSGPSGWFMTEELAATRRANVEITVIDRHATPHGLVRHGVAPDHLGTKDATAMFDTIARHKSTTLRLNVDVGGDVTHEELLEHHHAVVYATGAAEGKALGIPGEDLPGSLSAAEFVSWY
;
A
#
# COMPACT_ATOMS: atom_id res chain seq x y z
N MET A 1 -6.63 -3.17 14.56
CA MET A 1 -7.93 -2.74 15.13
C MET A 1 -8.44 -1.63 14.24
N PRO A 2 -9.70 -1.68 13.76
CA PRO A 2 -10.17 -0.72 12.78
C PRO A 2 -10.28 0.70 13.37
N PHE A 3 -10.25 1.70 12.50
CA PHE A 3 -10.68 3.05 12.84
C PHE A 3 -12.20 3.14 12.76
N ILE A 4 -12.78 4.08 13.47
CA ILE A 4 -14.23 4.28 13.63
C ILE A 4 -14.56 5.75 13.39
N ILE A 5 -15.61 6.02 12.63
CA ILE A 5 -16.15 7.37 12.43
C ILE A 5 -17.29 7.61 13.43
N THR A 6 -17.30 8.80 14.01
CA THR A 6 -18.21 9.18 15.09
C THR A 6 -19.07 10.41 14.73
N ASP A 7 -19.90 10.85 15.67
CA ASP A 7 -20.92 11.90 15.50
C ASP A 7 -20.50 13.23 14.84
N PRO A 8 -19.26 13.75 14.96
CA PRO A 8 -18.91 14.98 14.26
C PRO A 8 -18.97 14.87 12.72
N CYS A 9 -19.02 13.64 12.19
CA CYS A 9 -19.22 13.39 10.76
C CYS A 9 -20.67 13.56 10.32
N ILE A 10 -21.65 13.47 11.25
CA ILE A 10 -23.09 13.58 10.94
C ILE A 10 -23.36 14.93 10.25
N ASP A 11 -24.11 14.89 9.15
CA ASP A 11 -24.46 16.03 8.30
C ASP A 11 -23.27 16.75 7.62
N THR A 12 -22.02 16.48 8.04
CA THR A 12 -20.84 17.06 7.41
C THR A 12 -20.41 16.24 6.20
N LYS A 13 -20.27 14.95 6.32
CA LYS A 13 -19.86 13.99 5.30
C LYS A 13 -18.78 14.52 4.35
N ASP A 14 -17.73 15.15 4.93
CA ASP A 14 -16.54 15.52 4.18
C ASP A 14 -15.80 14.25 3.76
N THR A 15 -15.51 14.11 2.48
CA THR A 15 -14.96 12.87 1.93
C THR A 15 -13.43 12.85 1.85
N ALA A 16 -12.73 13.78 2.48
CA ALA A 16 -11.26 13.79 2.46
C ALA A 16 -10.65 12.50 3.04
N CYS A 17 -11.32 11.89 4.04
CA CYS A 17 -10.90 10.60 4.59
C CYS A 17 -11.06 9.44 3.58
N VAL A 18 -12.05 9.50 2.68
CA VAL A 18 -12.26 8.53 1.59
C VAL A 18 -11.11 8.60 0.59
N ASP A 19 -10.74 9.83 0.18
CA ASP A 19 -9.71 10.06 -0.84
C ASP A 19 -8.31 9.56 -0.42
N VAL A 20 -8.06 9.46 0.89
CA VAL A 20 -6.76 8.99 1.43
C VAL A 20 -6.77 7.53 1.86
N CYS A 21 -7.91 6.84 1.82
CA CYS A 21 -8.01 5.44 2.22
C CYS A 21 -7.38 4.53 1.17
N PRO A 22 -6.30 3.80 1.48
CA PRO A 22 -5.60 2.99 0.48
C PRO A 22 -6.34 1.69 0.12
N VAL A 23 -7.37 1.32 0.88
CA VAL A 23 -8.16 0.09 0.70
C VAL A 23 -9.64 0.35 0.47
N ASP A 24 -10.01 1.62 0.25
CA ASP A 24 -11.38 2.00 -0.06
C ASP A 24 -12.45 1.52 0.93
N CYS A 25 -12.12 1.38 2.21
CA CYS A 25 -13.02 0.84 3.24
C CYS A 25 -13.94 1.90 3.89
N ILE A 26 -14.00 3.13 3.36
CA ILE A 26 -14.82 4.22 3.91
C ILE A 26 -15.97 4.55 2.96
N HIS A 27 -17.20 4.34 3.44
CA HIS A 27 -18.42 4.47 2.67
C HIS A 27 -19.51 5.25 3.44
N PRO A 28 -20.55 5.76 2.73
CA PRO A 28 -20.67 5.78 1.27
C PRO A 28 -19.78 6.84 0.64
N ARG A 29 -19.33 6.60 -0.60
CA ARG A 29 -18.65 7.61 -1.41
C ARG A 29 -19.66 8.55 -2.08
N LYS A 30 -19.21 9.72 -2.55
CA LYS A 30 -20.06 10.70 -3.22
C LYS A 30 -20.80 10.20 -4.46
N ASP A 31 -20.25 9.20 -5.13
CA ASP A 31 -20.81 8.57 -6.33
C ASP A 31 -21.70 7.36 -6.03
N GLU A 32 -21.79 6.94 -4.77
CA GLU A 32 -22.67 5.86 -4.33
C GLU A 32 -24.10 6.37 -4.04
N ALA A 33 -25.09 5.55 -4.38
CA ALA A 33 -26.49 5.93 -4.25
C ALA A 33 -26.91 6.22 -2.79
N GLU A 34 -26.29 5.49 -1.87
CA GLU A 34 -26.52 5.57 -0.42
C GLU A 34 -25.98 6.87 0.20
N PHE A 35 -25.12 7.61 -0.51
CA PHE A 35 -24.51 8.85 0.01
C PHE A 35 -25.54 9.89 0.42
N ALA A 36 -26.63 10.03 -0.34
CA ALA A 36 -27.67 11.00 -0.03
C ALA A 36 -28.46 10.64 1.24
N GLU A 37 -28.64 9.34 1.50
CA GLU A 37 -29.48 8.83 2.59
C GLU A 37 -28.70 8.59 3.88
N ALA A 38 -27.39 8.33 3.79
CA ALA A 38 -26.54 8.10 4.94
C ALA A 38 -26.33 9.37 5.78
N ASN A 39 -26.41 9.26 7.09
CA ASN A 39 -26.22 10.38 8.01
C ASN A 39 -24.76 10.81 8.13
N MET A 40 -23.83 9.86 8.00
CA MET A 40 -22.39 10.06 8.13
C MET A 40 -21.62 9.11 7.18
N LEU A 41 -20.31 9.13 7.21
CA LEU A 41 -19.49 8.10 6.58
C LEU A 41 -19.17 7.01 7.62
N TYR A 42 -18.87 5.81 7.13
CA TYR A 42 -18.61 4.62 7.95
C TYR A 42 -17.37 3.90 7.48
N ILE A 43 -16.59 3.32 8.40
CA ILE A 43 -15.41 2.51 8.09
C ILE A 43 -15.78 1.04 8.24
N HIS A 44 -15.49 0.23 7.20
CA HIS A 44 -15.71 -1.21 7.23
C HIS A 44 -14.69 -1.87 8.18
N PRO A 45 -15.13 -2.54 9.25
CA PRO A 45 -14.21 -3.02 10.28
C PRO A 45 -13.27 -4.11 9.81
N ASP A 46 -13.73 -4.99 8.90
CA ASP A 46 -12.93 -6.13 8.42
C ASP A 46 -11.98 -5.75 7.27
N GLU A 47 -12.21 -4.59 6.63
CA GLU A 47 -11.42 -4.11 5.50
C GLU A 47 -10.39 -3.07 5.90
N CYS A 48 -10.61 -2.40 7.03
CA CYS A 48 -9.71 -1.40 7.56
C CYS A 48 -8.37 -2.04 7.95
N ILE A 49 -7.30 -1.59 7.32
CA ILE A 49 -5.93 -2.08 7.59
C ILE A 49 -5.20 -1.30 8.70
N ASP A 50 -5.92 -0.50 9.48
CA ASP A 50 -5.37 0.25 10.63
C ASP A 50 -4.22 1.21 10.27
N CYS A 51 -4.23 1.79 9.08
CA CYS A 51 -3.13 2.65 8.58
C CYS A 51 -3.16 4.08 9.14
N GLY A 52 -4.27 4.54 9.71
CA GLY A 52 -4.45 5.86 10.32
C GLY A 52 -4.48 7.06 9.36
N ALA A 53 -4.41 6.86 8.05
CA ALA A 53 -4.38 7.97 7.08
C ALA A 53 -5.61 8.88 7.12
N CYS A 54 -6.77 8.33 7.49
CA CYS A 54 -8.04 9.04 7.60
C CYS A 54 -8.10 10.03 8.78
N VAL A 55 -7.30 9.82 9.84
CA VAL A 55 -7.34 10.67 11.04
C VAL A 55 -6.94 12.11 10.74
N PRO A 56 -5.74 12.39 10.20
CA PRO A 56 -5.33 13.77 9.89
C PRO A 56 -6.11 14.38 8.71
N ALA A 57 -6.76 13.56 7.88
CA ALA A 57 -7.56 14.04 6.76
C ALA A 57 -8.95 14.51 7.18
N CYS A 58 -9.44 14.09 8.34
CA CYS A 58 -10.78 14.44 8.80
C CYS A 58 -10.85 15.89 9.33
N PRO A 59 -11.60 16.80 8.66
CA PRO A 59 -11.65 18.21 9.07
C PRO A 59 -12.43 18.44 10.38
N VAL A 60 -13.21 17.45 10.80
CA VAL A 60 -14.06 17.54 12.02
C VAL A 60 -13.57 16.61 13.14
N SER A 61 -12.40 15.97 12.97
CA SER A 61 -11.81 15.08 13.97
C SER A 61 -12.75 13.96 14.43
N ALA A 62 -13.55 13.41 13.50
CA ALA A 62 -14.52 12.36 13.78
C ALA A 62 -13.93 10.95 13.77
N VAL A 63 -12.67 10.77 13.40
CA VAL A 63 -12.05 9.45 13.22
C VAL A 63 -11.20 9.09 14.44
N HIS A 64 -11.49 7.94 15.04
CA HIS A 64 -10.80 7.42 16.24
C HIS A 64 -10.35 5.99 16.00
N ALA A 65 -9.24 5.58 16.63
CA ALA A 65 -8.90 4.17 16.72
C ALA A 65 -9.86 3.45 17.68
N ASP A 66 -10.28 2.23 17.37
CA ASP A 66 -11.24 1.46 18.18
C ASP A 66 -10.83 1.34 19.66
N ASN A 67 -9.55 1.11 19.93
CA ASN A 67 -9.01 0.99 21.28
C ASN A 67 -8.85 2.32 22.04
N GLU A 68 -8.96 3.44 21.35
CA GLU A 68 -8.87 4.81 21.91
C GLU A 68 -10.22 5.52 21.93
N LEU A 69 -11.29 4.80 21.55
CA LEU A 69 -12.65 5.36 21.48
C LEU A 69 -13.14 5.72 22.88
N PRO A 70 -13.52 6.98 23.15
CA PRO A 70 -14.11 7.37 24.43
C PRO A 70 -15.35 6.54 24.75
N GLU A 71 -15.58 6.21 26.04
CA GLU A 71 -16.68 5.36 26.49
C GLU A 71 -18.07 5.84 25.98
N HIS A 72 -18.30 7.16 25.95
CA HIS A 72 -19.54 7.74 25.46
C HIS A 72 -19.75 7.66 23.93
N LEU A 73 -18.72 7.23 23.18
CA LEU A 73 -18.75 7.00 21.73
C LEU A 73 -18.66 5.51 21.37
N SER A 74 -18.64 4.62 22.37
CA SER A 74 -18.44 3.17 22.17
C SER A 74 -19.46 2.54 21.21
N ASP A 75 -20.69 3.05 21.17
CA ASP A 75 -21.73 2.55 20.28
C ASP A 75 -21.41 2.74 18.78
N TYR A 76 -20.50 3.69 18.46
CA TYR A 76 -20.12 3.94 17.06
C TYR A 76 -19.36 2.79 16.42
N ALA A 77 -18.73 1.93 17.22
CA ALA A 77 -18.11 0.70 16.70
C ALA A 77 -19.15 -0.22 16.04
N ALA A 78 -20.27 -0.44 16.75
CA ALA A 78 -21.40 -1.21 16.20
C ALA A 78 -22.09 -0.47 15.05
N ILE A 79 -22.28 0.85 15.17
CA ILE A 79 -22.91 1.66 14.12
C ILE A 79 -22.14 1.60 12.80
N ASN A 80 -20.79 1.66 12.84
CA ASN A 80 -19.97 1.52 11.64
C ASN A 80 -20.12 0.12 11.04
N ALA A 81 -20.06 -0.94 11.85
CA ALA A 81 -20.21 -2.32 11.38
C ALA A 81 -21.61 -2.59 10.81
N ASP A 82 -22.65 -2.12 11.49
CA ASP A 82 -24.06 -2.36 11.12
C ASP A 82 -24.42 -1.70 9.76
N TYR A 83 -23.78 -0.58 9.41
CA TYR A 83 -23.99 0.05 8.11
C TYR A 83 -23.73 -0.95 6.97
N PHE A 84 -22.66 -1.70 7.02
CA PHE A 84 -22.26 -2.64 5.96
C PHE A 84 -23.15 -3.90 5.93
N THR A 85 -23.73 -4.28 7.06
CA THR A 85 -24.75 -5.34 7.08
C THR A 85 -26.08 -4.88 6.50
N TRP A 86 -26.43 -3.60 6.66
CA TRP A 86 -27.68 -3.03 6.18
C TRP A 86 -27.66 -2.74 4.67
N VAL A 87 -26.56 -2.21 4.14
CA VAL A 87 -26.42 -1.93 2.68
C VAL A 87 -26.08 -3.18 1.87
N GLY A 88 -25.80 -4.31 2.53
CA GLY A 88 -25.34 -5.53 1.89
C GLY A 88 -23.87 -5.48 1.50
N GLU A 89 -23.39 -6.54 0.85
CA GLU A 89 -22.03 -6.56 0.32
C GLU A 89 -21.87 -5.42 -0.69
N ILE A 90 -21.02 -4.44 -0.36
CA ILE A 90 -20.55 -3.47 -1.34
C ILE A 90 -19.79 -4.29 -2.39
N PRO A 91 -20.14 -4.15 -3.69
CA PRO A 91 -19.48 -4.95 -4.71
C PRO A 91 -17.99 -4.59 -4.73
N PHE A 92 -17.18 -5.44 -4.11
CA PHE A 92 -15.74 -5.40 -4.29
C PHE A 92 -15.40 -5.52 -5.78
N PRO A 93 -14.32 -4.88 -6.23
CA PRO A 93 -13.72 -5.29 -7.48
C PRO A 93 -13.54 -6.81 -7.41
N GLU A 94 -14.00 -7.52 -8.44
CA GLU A 94 -14.01 -8.99 -8.51
C GLU A 94 -12.80 -9.57 -7.79
N ALA A 95 -13.05 -10.47 -6.84
CA ALA A 95 -11.98 -11.13 -6.11
C ALA A 95 -10.92 -11.61 -7.11
N PRO A 96 -9.64 -11.37 -6.85
CA PRO A 96 -8.60 -11.75 -7.78
C PRO A 96 -8.82 -13.20 -8.22
N PRO A 97 -8.63 -13.53 -9.49
CA PRO A 97 -8.97 -14.84 -10.05
C PRO A 97 -8.39 -15.92 -9.14
N LYS A 98 -9.23 -16.92 -8.81
CA LYS A 98 -8.81 -18.01 -7.93
C LYS A 98 -7.47 -18.53 -8.40
N PRO A 99 -6.51 -18.64 -7.49
CA PRO A 99 -5.18 -19.05 -7.85
C PRO A 99 -5.21 -20.32 -8.70
N GLY A 100 -4.52 -20.34 -9.84
CA GLY A 100 -4.44 -21.48 -10.76
C GLY A 100 -4.02 -22.81 -10.09
N PRO A 101 -4.06 -23.94 -10.79
CA PRO A 101 -3.69 -25.23 -10.22
C PRO A 101 -2.22 -25.24 -9.78
N LYS A 102 -1.90 -26.15 -8.85
CA LYS A 102 -0.50 -26.39 -8.45
C LYS A 102 0.29 -26.84 -9.70
N VAL A 103 1.50 -26.33 -9.83
CA VAL A 103 2.43 -26.74 -10.90
C VAL A 103 2.88 -28.17 -10.61
N GLU A 104 2.38 -29.14 -11.41
CA GLU A 104 2.75 -30.54 -11.29
C GLU A 104 4.05 -30.84 -12.05
N GLY A 105 4.83 -31.79 -11.55
CA GLY A 105 6.05 -32.25 -12.24
C GLY A 105 7.20 -31.24 -12.26
N GLN A 106 7.15 -30.21 -11.41
CA GLN A 106 8.24 -29.25 -11.32
C GLN A 106 9.52 -29.91 -10.82
N THR A 107 10.57 -29.91 -11.65
CA THR A 107 11.89 -30.50 -11.35
C THR A 107 12.91 -29.47 -10.91
N ALA A 108 12.68 -28.18 -11.22
CA ALA A 108 13.53 -27.06 -10.84
C ALA A 108 12.66 -25.87 -10.38
N PRO A 109 13.18 -24.95 -9.54
CA PRO A 109 12.43 -23.80 -9.12
C PRO A 109 12.12 -22.85 -10.28
N LEU A 110 10.95 -22.19 -10.21
CA LEU A 110 10.66 -21.05 -11.07
C LEU A 110 11.45 -19.86 -10.57
N ARG A 111 12.25 -19.29 -11.44
CA ARG A 111 13.07 -18.10 -11.13
C ARG A 111 12.30 -16.84 -11.51
N VAL A 112 12.10 -15.95 -10.56
CA VAL A 112 11.40 -14.67 -10.76
C VAL A 112 12.32 -13.54 -10.35
N ALA A 113 12.49 -12.55 -11.23
CA ALA A 113 13.14 -11.30 -10.90
C ALA A 113 12.07 -10.27 -10.48
N VAL A 114 12.29 -9.58 -9.37
CA VAL A 114 11.48 -8.45 -8.91
C VAL A 114 12.38 -7.21 -8.95
N VAL A 115 12.06 -6.27 -9.83
CA VAL A 115 12.81 -5.04 -10.04
C VAL A 115 12.19 -3.93 -9.20
N GLY A 116 12.90 -3.50 -8.18
CA GLY A 116 12.47 -2.56 -7.15
C GLY A 116 12.23 -3.24 -5.81
N SER A 117 12.92 -2.73 -4.77
CA SER A 117 12.81 -3.20 -3.38
C SER A 117 11.98 -2.26 -2.49
N GLY A 118 11.06 -1.51 -3.10
CA GLY A 118 10.05 -0.74 -2.39
C GLY A 118 8.91 -1.63 -1.84
N PRO A 119 7.90 -1.04 -1.18
CA PRO A 119 6.77 -1.80 -0.61
C PRO A 119 6.14 -2.79 -1.59
N SER A 120 5.82 -2.34 -2.82
CA SER A 120 5.21 -3.20 -3.84
C SER A 120 6.09 -4.41 -4.20
N GLY A 121 7.42 -4.20 -4.27
CA GLY A 121 8.37 -5.27 -4.52
C GLY A 121 8.44 -6.28 -3.38
N TRP A 122 8.41 -5.81 -2.12
CA TRP A 122 8.43 -6.68 -0.95
C TRP A 122 7.14 -7.47 -0.79
N PHE A 123 5.97 -6.87 -0.96
CA PHE A 123 4.69 -7.60 -0.92
C PHE A 123 4.61 -8.65 -2.03
N MET A 124 5.04 -8.33 -3.24
CA MET A 124 5.14 -9.33 -4.31
C MET A 124 6.09 -10.47 -3.95
N THR A 125 7.24 -10.15 -3.34
CA THR A 125 8.23 -11.14 -2.90
C THR A 125 7.66 -12.06 -1.82
N GLU A 126 6.91 -11.51 -0.87
CA GLU A 126 6.22 -12.26 0.19
C GLU A 126 5.22 -13.25 -0.39
N GLU A 127 4.34 -12.81 -1.27
CA GLU A 127 3.35 -13.65 -1.94
C GLU A 127 3.99 -14.79 -2.75
N LEU A 128 5.06 -14.48 -3.46
CA LEU A 128 5.82 -15.49 -4.20
C LEU A 128 6.51 -16.49 -3.26
N ALA A 129 7.08 -16.02 -2.15
CA ALA A 129 7.76 -16.88 -1.17
C ALA A 129 6.76 -17.75 -0.37
N ALA A 130 5.57 -17.23 -0.09
CA ALA A 130 4.50 -17.93 0.60
C ALA A 130 3.76 -18.95 -0.28
N THR A 131 3.89 -18.88 -1.59
CA THR A 131 3.14 -19.75 -2.50
C THR A 131 3.46 -21.22 -2.25
N ARG A 132 2.41 -22.05 -2.12
CA ARG A 132 2.53 -23.52 -2.02
C ARG A 132 2.30 -24.22 -3.36
N ARG A 133 2.15 -23.46 -4.44
CA ARG A 133 1.75 -23.95 -5.77
C ARG A 133 2.94 -24.30 -6.64
N ALA A 134 4.04 -23.63 -6.42
CA ALA A 134 5.29 -23.85 -7.13
C ALA A 134 6.46 -23.63 -6.16
N ASN A 135 7.60 -24.26 -6.45
CA ASN A 135 8.87 -23.89 -5.85
C ASN A 135 9.41 -22.67 -6.61
N VAL A 136 9.65 -21.56 -5.91
CA VAL A 136 10.06 -20.29 -6.52
C VAL A 136 11.37 -19.83 -5.90
N GLU A 137 12.29 -19.39 -6.75
CA GLU A 137 13.49 -18.61 -6.39
C GLU A 137 13.30 -17.17 -6.85
N ILE A 138 13.50 -16.22 -5.96
CA ILE A 138 13.20 -14.81 -6.19
C ILE A 138 14.49 -14.01 -6.12
N THR A 139 14.76 -13.23 -7.15
CA THR A 139 15.85 -12.25 -7.16
C THR A 139 15.25 -10.85 -7.10
N VAL A 140 15.38 -10.17 -5.97
CA VAL A 140 15.01 -8.76 -5.83
C VAL A 140 16.18 -7.89 -6.23
N ILE A 141 15.95 -6.96 -7.16
CA ILE A 141 16.99 -6.11 -7.74
C ILE A 141 16.61 -4.65 -7.47
N ASP A 142 17.56 -3.85 -6.96
CA ASP A 142 17.33 -2.43 -6.76
C ASP A 142 18.56 -1.61 -7.17
N ARG A 143 18.33 -0.47 -7.81
CA ARG A 143 19.40 0.46 -8.22
C ARG A 143 20.06 1.16 -7.03
N HIS A 144 19.38 1.28 -5.90
CA HIS A 144 19.93 1.88 -4.70
C HIS A 144 20.82 0.88 -3.93
N ALA A 145 21.81 1.41 -3.22
CA ALA A 145 22.66 0.62 -2.35
C ALA A 145 21.96 0.12 -1.08
N THR A 146 20.76 0.65 -0.80
CA THR A 146 19.94 0.29 0.35
C THR A 146 18.51 -0.02 -0.09
N PRO A 147 17.87 -1.08 0.47
CA PRO A 147 16.53 -1.48 0.10
C PRO A 147 15.45 -0.62 0.77
N HIS A 148 14.20 -0.96 0.48
CA HIS A 148 12.93 -0.48 1.04
C HIS A 148 12.35 0.77 0.39
N GLY A 149 12.96 1.30 -0.69
CA GLY A 149 12.40 2.38 -1.51
C GLY A 149 11.94 3.57 -0.67
N LEU A 150 10.72 4.07 -0.93
CA LEU A 150 10.20 5.27 -0.26
C LEU A 150 9.97 5.10 1.25
N VAL A 151 9.81 3.90 1.78
CA VAL A 151 9.73 3.72 3.24
C VAL A 151 11.02 4.14 3.91
N ARG A 152 12.17 3.86 3.27
CA ARG A 152 13.47 4.32 3.74
C ARG A 152 13.77 5.76 3.34
N HIS A 153 13.59 6.08 2.06
CA HIS A 153 14.10 7.30 1.45
C HIS A 153 13.04 8.41 1.30
N GLY A 154 11.74 8.14 1.52
CA GLY A 154 10.66 9.08 1.30
C GLY A 154 9.85 9.41 2.54
N VAL A 155 9.70 8.46 3.45
CA VAL A 155 8.97 8.67 4.71
C VAL A 155 9.81 9.54 5.65
N ALA A 156 9.20 10.60 6.19
CA ALA A 156 9.86 11.52 7.11
C ALA A 156 10.44 10.78 8.35
N PRO A 157 11.59 11.23 8.89
CA PRO A 157 12.29 10.53 9.98
C PRO A 157 11.49 10.41 11.27
N ASP A 158 10.55 11.31 11.49
CA ASP A 158 9.64 11.35 12.64
C ASP A 158 8.41 10.44 12.50
N HIS A 159 8.12 9.93 11.32
CA HIS A 159 7.04 8.96 11.07
C HIS A 159 7.51 7.52 11.33
N LEU A 160 7.88 7.23 12.59
CA LEU A 160 8.47 5.96 13.00
C LEU A 160 7.54 4.78 12.70
N GLY A 161 6.23 4.88 12.99
CA GLY A 161 5.28 3.81 12.75
C GLY A 161 5.22 3.36 11.28
N THR A 162 5.28 4.29 10.33
CA THR A 162 5.34 3.94 8.90
C THR A 162 6.69 3.30 8.54
N LYS A 163 7.78 3.72 9.18
CA LYS A 163 9.12 3.14 8.99
C LYS A 163 9.24 1.74 9.57
N ASP A 164 8.43 1.35 10.55
CA ASP A 164 8.43 0.02 11.17
C ASP A 164 8.13 -1.10 10.15
N ALA A 165 7.48 -0.78 9.03
CA ALA A 165 7.32 -1.71 7.91
C ALA A 165 8.65 -2.29 7.39
N THR A 166 9.77 -1.59 7.61
CA THR A 166 11.11 -2.09 7.23
C THR A 166 11.48 -3.39 7.93
N ALA A 167 11.02 -3.61 9.17
CA ALA A 167 11.27 -4.83 9.93
C ALA A 167 10.61 -6.07 9.26
N MET A 168 9.40 -5.89 8.74
CA MET A 168 8.70 -6.92 7.95
C MET A 168 9.46 -7.20 6.65
N PHE A 169 9.85 -6.16 5.92
CA PHE A 169 10.60 -6.29 4.67
C PHE A 169 11.96 -6.98 4.87
N ASP A 170 12.65 -6.69 5.97
CA ASP A 170 13.89 -7.38 6.35
C ASP A 170 13.67 -8.88 6.60
N THR A 171 12.51 -9.24 7.15
CA THR A 171 12.14 -10.65 7.35
C THR A 171 11.91 -11.35 6.01
N ILE A 172 11.22 -10.70 5.07
CA ILE A 172 11.00 -11.21 3.72
C ILE A 172 12.34 -11.34 2.97
N ALA A 173 13.22 -10.35 3.10
CA ALA A 173 14.56 -10.36 2.46
C ALA A 173 15.44 -11.54 2.92
N ARG A 174 15.27 -12.00 4.16
CA ARG A 174 16.01 -13.15 4.74
C ARG A 174 15.36 -14.50 4.43
N HIS A 175 14.23 -14.52 3.71
CA HIS A 175 13.61 -15.79 3.35
C HIS A 175 14.55 -16.59 2.42
N LYS A 176 14.63 -17.90 2.64
CA LYS A 176 15.57 -18.81 1.95
C LYS A 176 15.44 -18.83 0.41
N SER A 177 14.28 -18.47 -0.12
CA SER A 177 14.02 -18.38 -1.57
C SER A 177 14.33 -17.01 -2.15
N THR A 178 14.74 -16.04 -1.32
CA THR A 178 14.96 -14.65 -1.73
C THR A 178 16.47 -14.36 -1.82
N THR A 179 16.86 -13.75 -2.91
CA THR A 179 18.21 -13.19 -3.10
C THR A 179 18.07 -11.70 -3.40
N LEU A 180 18.77 -10.86 -2.65
CA LEU A 180 18.76 -9.41 -2.84
C LEU A 180 20.02 -8.95 -3.59
N ARG A 181 19.83 -8.17 -4.65
CA ARG A 181 20.87 -7.53 -5.47
C ARG A 181 20.66 -6.04 -5.44
N LEU A 182 21.47 -5.33 -4.71
CA LEU A 182 21.46 -3.87 -4.58
C LEU A 182 22.52 -3.23 -5.46
N ASN A 183 22.36 -1.94 -5.74
CA ASN A 183 23.24 -1.16 -6.59
C ASN A 183 23.36 -1.77 -8.00
N VAL A 184 22.23 -2.23 -8.55
CA VAL A 184 22.11 -2.78 -9.91
C VAL A 184 20.99 -2.05 -10.63
N ASP A 185 21.30 -1.33 -11.65
CA ASP A 185 20.34 -0.58 -12.48
C ASP A 185 19.88 -1.44 -13.66
N VAL A 186 18.58 -1.74 -13.67
CA VAL A 186 17.96 -2.48 -14.78
C VAL A 186 17.69 -1.51 -15.94
N GLY A 187 18.36 -1.74 -17.06
CA GLY A 187 18.41 -0.86 -18.21
C GLY A 187 19.80 -0.24 -18.41
N GLY A 188 20.58 -0.14 -17.33
CA GLY A 188 21.97 0.32 -17.37
C GLY A 188 22.98 -0.81 -17.20
N ASP A 189 22.93 -1.51 -16.06
CA ASP A 189 23.89 -2.59 -15.72
C ASP A 189 23.44 -3.95 -16.26
N VAL A 190 22.13 -4.19 -16.30
CA VAL A 190 21.52 -5.41 -16.83
C VAL A 190 20.27 -5.07 -17.62
N THR A 191 20.11 -5.66 -18.77
CA THR A 191 18.95 -5.42 -19.64
C THR A 191 17.75 -6.30 -19.25
N HIS A 192 16.56 -5.92 -19.74
CA HIS A 192 15.35 -6.73 -19.60
C HIS A 192 15.51 -8.12 -20.26
N GLU A 193 16.11 -8.16 -21.42
CA GLU A 193 16.39 -9.38 -22.19
C GLU A 193 17.30 -10.33 -21.42
N GLU A 194 18.38 -9.82 -20.85
CA GLU A 194 19.28 -10.62 -20.01
C GLU A 194 18.58 -11.15 -18.76
N LEU A 195 17.68 -10.37 -18.15
CA LEU A 195 16.88 -10.87 -17.03
C LEU A 195 15.97 -12.03 -17.47
N LEU A 196 15.35 -11.96 -18.66
CA LEU A 196 14.51 -13.02 -19.19
C LEU A 196 15.29 -14.27 -19.60
N GLU A 197 16.57 -14.16 -19.97
CA GLU A 197 17.41 -15.35 -20.23
C GLU A 197 17.64 -16.16 -18.95
N HIS A 198 17.64 -15.51 -17.79
CA HIS A 198 17.95 -16.13 -16.49
C HIS A 198 16.74 -16.36 -15.59
N HIS A 199 15.60 -15.72 -15.88
CA HIS A 199 14.37 -15.81 -15.09
C HIS A 199 13.18 -16.18 -15.99
N HIS A 200 12.22 -16.88 -15.39
CA HIS A 200 10.97 -17.24 -16.08
C HIS A 200 9.96 -16.10 -16.16
N ALA A 201 10.10 -15.12 -15.24
CA ALA A 201 9.30 -13.91 -15.21
C ALA A 201 10.10 -12.75 -14.61
N VAL A 202 9.77 -11.53 -15.06
CA VAL A 202 10.29 -10.27 -14.50
C VAL A 202 9.12 -9.40 -14.09
N VAL A 203 9.10 -8.97 -12.82
CA VAL A 203 8.08 -8.10 -12.26
C VAL A 203 8.70 -6.73 -12.00
N TYR A 204 8.13 -5.69 -12.56
CA TYR A 204 8.57 -4.32 -12.32
C TYR A 204 7.75 -3.67 -11.21
N ALA A 205 8.43 -3.32 -10.10
CA ALA A 205 7.89 -2.63 -8.94
C ALA A 205 8.75 -1.40 -8.59
N THR A 206 9.17 -0.68 -9.62
CA THR A 206 10.20 0.39 -9.56
C THR A 206 9.71 1.67 -8.88
N GLY A 207 8.40 1.83 -8.70
CA GLY A 207 7.82 3.08 -8.22
C GLY A 207 8.03 4.24 -9.20
N ALA A 208 7.82 5.47 -8.73
CA ALA A 208 8.12 6.68 -9.47
C ALA A 208 9.51 7.20 -9.09
N ALA A 209 10.39 7.29 -10.07
CA ALA A 209 11.76 7.76 -9.86
C ALA A 209 11.86 9.29 -9.72
N GLU A 210 10.93 10.00 -10.34
CA GLU A 210 10.93 11.46 -10.47
C GLU A 210 9.58 12.03 -10.06
N GLY A 211 9.60 13.24 -9.52
CA GLY A 211 8.38 14.01 -9.25
C GLY A 211 7.71 14.41 -10.55
N LYS A 212 6.38 14.39 -10.58
CA LYS A 212 5.61 14.88 -11.72
C LYS A 212 5.66 16.41 -11.75
N ALA A 213 6.05 16.98 -12.91
CA ALA A 213 5.98 18.41 -13.15
C ALA A 213 4.52 18.91 -13.06
N LEU A 214 4.30 20.03 -12.38
CA LEU A 214 2.99 20.66 -12.23
C LEU A 214 2.64 21.55 -13.42
N GLY A 215 3.66 22.04 -14.18
CA GLY A 215 3.48 22.91 -15.30
C GLY A 215 3.02 24.33 -14.91
N ILE A 216 3.35 24.79 -13.72
CA ILE A 216 2.99 26.11 -13.21
C ILE A 216 4.14 27.11 -13.35
N PRO A 217 3.87 28.41 -13.49
CA PRO A 217 4.90 29.44 -13.54
C PRO A 217 5.78 29.42 -12.28
N GLY A 218 7.10 29.36 -12.48
CA GLY A 218 8.07 29.38 -11.39
C GLY A 218 8.48 28.00 -10.86
N GLU A 219 7.97 26.93 -11.43
CA GLU A 219 8.35 25.55 -11.03
C GLU A 219 9.84 25.27 -11.27
N ASP A 220 10.42 25.95 -12.29
CA ASP A 220 11.81 25.84 -12.72
C ASP A 220 12.77 26.83 -12.01
N LEU A 221 12.28 27.61 -11.05
CA LEU A 221 13.11 28.59 -10.34
C LEU A 221 14.10 27.90 -9.40
N PRO A 222 15.29 28.49 -9.18
CA PRO A 222 16.25 28.01 -8.18
C PRO A 222 15.61 27.89 -6.79
N GLY A 223 15.71 26.69 -6.19
CA GLY A 223 15.10 26.37 -4.90
C GLY A 223 13.71 25.76 -4.97
N SER A 224 13.13 25.63 -6.17
CA SER A 224 11.96 24.77 -6.40
C SER A 224 12.44 23.35 -6.65
N LEU A 225 12.05 22.42 -5.79
CA LEU A 225 12.46 21.01 -5.82
C LEU A 225 11.23 20.11 -5.72
N SER A 226 11.27 18.99 -6.41
CA SER A 226 10.29 17.94 -6.16
C SER A 226 10.52 17.29 -4.79
N ALA A 227 9.49 16.72 -4.19
CA ALA A 227 9.64 15.98 -2.93
C ALA A 227 10.63 14.82 -3.07
N ALA A 228 10.66 14.15 -4.23
CA ALA A 228 11.60 13.06 -4.50
C ALA A 228 13.07 13.53 -4.49
N GLU A 229 13.35 14.68 -5.10
CA GLU A 229 14.70 15.27 -5.06
C GLU A 229 15.09 15.68 -3.64
N PHE A 230 14.17 16.34 -2.92
CA PHE A 230 14.44 16.81 -1.56
C PHE A 230 14.73 15.65 -0.59
N VAL A 231 13.91 14.60 -0.58
CA VAL A 231 14.14 13.46 0.33
C VAL A 231 15.33 12.59 -0.08
N SER A 232 15.72 12.60 -1.36
CA SER A 232 16.93 11.91 -1.81
C SER A 232 18.22 12.61 -1.36
N TRP A 233 18.13 13.93 -1.14
CA TRP A 233 19.25 14.74 -0.65
C TRP A 233 19.37 14.68 0.88
N TYR A 234 18.28 14.55 1.59
CA TYR A 234 18.17 14.54 3.05
C TYR A 234 18.46 13.15 3.63
#